data_5b804b56a1a211a36a00ca794a533bed
#
_entry.id   5b804b56a1a211a36a00ca794a533bed
#
_cell.length_a   1.000
_cell.length_b   1.000
_cell.length_c   1.000
_cell.angle_alpha   90.00
_cell.angle_beta   90.00
_cell.angle_gamma   90.00
#
_symmetry.space_group_name_H-M   'P 1'
#
loop_
_entity.id
_entity.type
_entity.pdbx_description
1 polymer ?
#
loop_
_entity_poly.entity_id
_entity_poly.type
_entity_poly.pdbx_seq_one_letter_code
_entity_poly.pdbx_strand_id
1 'polypeptide(L)'
;MKSMRQVLGFMSAALLVMGFSSVQAQDDEVPYNTHVAQIINENCVVCHREGGIGPMQFENYDQVRPWAPLIQLKVANREMPPYAYDHGIGIQDLEGDWRLAQEEIDAITQWVNNGSPIGPADITPPLVDLPDLEAWNFEEEFGEPSLVIASIPIDIPAGGNDLWHKHYVETGLTEGKCIRAMQVKPRGDARAVVHHANPSIEVLNEETGEYEDFSQLTEYAMGKWGELIPEEVCRQMPANSRIFWDIHMYPGGVGATAQGQAVKDNVVEMGIWLHDDNFEQTNEPYTQDLKAYPMREGYENNMLIVPPNGYTMTQGFHSFDHPVRIDSFQPHGHLRMNAASLEIFYPETGRTEAISQISNWSATWHHSHIYDADLAPLVPTGAVLVIKQWYDNTANNPNNPDPEQWVYEGSRTGDEMSHAWIAVTHLDDEGYEKIVAERQEREQRSVAGQD
;
A
#
# COMPACT_ATOMS: atom_id res chain seq x y z
N MET A 1 -93.73 1.86 25.12
CA MET A 1 -94.74 1.84 24.02
C MET A 1 -94.04 2.22 22.71
N LYS A 2 -94.31 1.46 21.66
CA LYS A 2 -93.96 1.63 20.24
C LYS A 2 -92.46 1.50 19.88
N SER A 3 -92.11 0.68 19.04
CA SER A 3 -92.52 -0.34 18.06
C SER A 3 -91.36 -0.47 17.04
N MET A 4 -90.99 -1.65 16.89
CA MET A 4 -90.04 -2.24 15.98
C MET A 4 -90.41 -1.99 14.49
N ARG A 5 -89.43 -1.72 13.66
CA ARG A 5 -89.42 -2.15 12.23
C ARG A 5 -88.00 -2.51 11.76
N GLN A 6 -87.82 -3.77 11.45
CA GLN A 6 -86.69 -4.34 10.75
C GLN A 6 -86.73 -3.90 9.28
N VAL A 7 -85.55 -3.54 8.75
CA VAL A 7 -85.32 -3.49 7.32
C VAL A 7 -84.12 -4.36 7.04
N LEU A 8 -84.38 -5.46 6.39
CA LEU A 8 -83.35 -6.31 5.77
C LEU A 8 -82.71 -5.57 4.59
N GLY A 9 -81.42 -5.31 4.66
CA GLY A 9 -80.62 -4.87 3.52
C GLY A 9 -79.65 -5.98 3.11
N PHE A 10 -79.85 -6.48 1.89
CA PHE A 10 -78.92 -7.41 1.25
C PHE A 10 -77.57 -6.70 0.97
N MET A 11 -76.48 -7.09 1.66
CA MET A 11 -75.15 -6.71 1.27
C MET A 11 -74.57 -7.79 0.38
N SER A 12 -74.43 -7.49 -0.91
CA SER A 12 -73.67 -8.26 -1.86
C SER A 12 -72.17 -8.07 -1.53
N ALA A 13 -71.55 -9.12 -1.08
CA ALA A 13 -70.08 -9.18 -0.91
C ALA A 13 -69.41 -9.34 -2.30
N ALA A 14 -68.84 -8.25 -2.82
CA ALA A 14 -67.88 -8.32 -3.96
C ALA A 14 -66.53 -8.76 -3.42
N LEU A 15 -66.13 -10.01 -3.70
CA LEU A 15 -64.76 -10.48 -3.50
C LEU A 15 -63.84 -9.75 -4.48
N LEU A 16 -63.08 -8.77 -3.99
CA LEU A 16 -61.92 -8.24 -4.68
C LEU A 16 -60.80 -9.27 -4.54
N VAL A 17 -60.56 -10.04 -5.59
CA VAL A 17 -59.31 -10.85 -5.72
C VAL A 17 -58.19 -9.86 -6.05
N MET A 18 -57.47 -9.39 -5.02
CA MET A 18 -56.17 -8.75 -5.23
C MET A 18 -55.20 -9.81 -5.71
N GLY A 19 -54.95 -9.83 -7.01
CA GLY A 19 -53.82 -10.53 -7.58
C GLY A 19 -52.54 -9.92 -7.02
N PHE A 20 -51.90 -10.61 -6.09
CA PHE A 20 -50.52 -10.37 -5.79
C PHE A 20 -49.70 -10.82 -7.02
N SER A 21 -49.41 -9.87 -7.92
CA SER A 21 -48.30 -10.04 -8.85
C SER A 21 -47.03 -10.09 -7.98
N SER A 22 -46.51 -11.27 -7.71
CA SER A 22 -45.14 -11.41 -7.30
C SER A 22 -44.30 -10.79 -8.40
N VAL A 23 -43.83 -9.57 -8.18
CA VAL A 23 -42.65 -9.08 -8.88
C VAL A 23 -41.52 -10.06 -8.43
N GLN A 24 -41.28 -11.08 -9.23
CA GLN A 24 -40.02 -11.79 -9.17
C GLN A 24 -38.98 -10.71 -9.47
N ALA A 25 -38.22 -10.31 -8.45
CA ALA A 25 -36.94 -9.70 -8.68
C ALA A 25 -36.22 -10.69 -9.61
N GLN A 26 -35.99 -10.30 -10.82
CA GLN A 26 -35.06 -10.95 -11.71
C GLN A 26 -33.74 -10.76 -10.96
N ASP A 27 -33.27 -11.82 -10.27
CA ASP A 27 -31.91 -11.87 -9.80
C ASP A 27 -31.07 -11.72 -11.08
N ASP A 28 -30.51 -10.54 -11.29
CA ASP A 28 -29.63 -10.31 -12.41
C ASP A 28 -28.47 -11.29 -12.22
N GLU A 29 -28.47 -12.31 -13.07
CA GLU A 29 -27.45 -13.35 -13.03
C GLU A 29 -26.11 -12.69 -13.28
N VAL A 30 -25.17 -12.77 -12.35
CA VAL A 30 -23.80 -12.28 -12.48
C VAL A 30 -22.89 -13.46 -12.84
N PRO A 31 -22.77 -13.84 -14.13
CA PRO A 31 -21.95 -14.97 -14.51
C PRO A 31 -20.46 -14.59 -14.54
N TYR A 32 -19.61 -15.64 -14.40
CA TYR A 32 -18.16 -15.47 -14.44
C TYR A 32 -17.68 -14.80 -15.74
N ASN A 33 -18.06 -15.37 -16.89
CA ASN A 33 -17.55 -14.94 -18.19
C ASN A 33 -17.87 -13.48 -18.57
N THR A 34 -18.92 -12.89 -18.01
CA THR A 34 -19.40 -11.56 -18.41
C THR A 34 -19.10 -10.46 -17.39
N HIS A 35 -18.80 -10.82 -16.15
CA HIS A 35 -18.64 -9.85 -15.06
C HIS A 35 -17.41 -10.16 -14.19
N VAL A 36 -17.38 -11.35 -13.57
CA VAL A 36 -16.40 -11.66 -12.53
C VAL A 36 -15.01 -11.90 -13.08
N ALA A 37 -14.92 -12.48 -14.28
CA ALA A 37 -13.62 -12.76 -14.91
C ALA A 37 -12.80 -11.51 -15.14
N GLN A 38 -13.43 -10.38 -15.50
CA GLN A 38 -12.74 -9.12 -15.66
C GLN A 38 -12.16 -8.64 -14.33
N ILE A 39 -12.98 -8.63 -13.26
CA ILE A 39 -12.55 -8.23 -11.93
C ILE A 39 -11.38 -9.08 -11.44
N ILE A 40 -11.48 -10.42 -11.60
CA ILE A 40 -10.42 -11.36 -11.20
C ILE A 40 -9.14 -11.12 -12.01
N ASN A 41 -9.26 -10.92 -13.31
CA ASN A 41 -8.14 -10.70 -14.21
C ASN A 41 -7.39 -9.41 -13.89
N GLU A 42 -8.11 -8.32 -13.67
CA GLU A 42 -7.52 -7.01 -13.43
C GLU A 42 -6.92 -6.88 -12.03
N ASN A 43 -7.52 -7.52 -11.00
CA ASN A 43 -7.17 -7.27 -9.62
C ASN A 43 -6.52 -8.46 -8.89
N CYS A 44 -6.63 -9.69 -9.40
CA CYS A 44 -6.17 -10.87 -8.66
C CYS A 44 -5.04 -11.62 -9.39
N VAL A 45 -5.13 -11.77 -10.72
CA VAL A 45 -4.22 -12.62 -11.49
C VAL A 45 -2.80 -12.05 -11.50
N VAL A 46 -2.60 -10.75 -11.28
CA VAL A 46 -1.27 -10.13 -11.16
C VAL A 46 -0.40 -10.87 -10.13
N CYS A 47 -1.00 -11.36 -9.03
CA CYS A 47 -0.34 -12.14 -8.00
C CYS A 47 -0.67 -13.64 -8.09
N HIS A 48 -1.93 -13.99 -8.45
CA HIS A 48 -2.46 -15.36 -8.48
C HIS A 48 -2.33 -15.99 -9.86
N ARG A 49 -1.12 -16.15 -10.33
CA ARG A 49 -0.76 -16.80 -11.62
C ARG A 49 0.47 -17.69 -11.47
N GLU A 50 0.80 -18.44 -12.51
CA GLU A 50 2.02 -19.26 -12.53
C GLU A 50 3.27 -18.37 -12.31
N GLY A 51 4.12 -18.73 -11.34
CA GLY A 51 5.30 -17.95 -10.95
C GLY A 51 5.01 -16.69 -10.14
N GLY A 52 3.73 -16.36 -9.89
CA GLY A 52 3.32 -15.25 -9.02
C GLY A 52 3.48 -15.56 -7.53
N ILE A 53 3.26 -14.54 -6.70
CA ILE A 53 3.41 -14.67 -5.24
C ILE A 53 2.16 -15.23 -4.55
N GLY A 54 1.02 -15.27 -5.24
CA GLY A 54 -0.23 -15.82 -4.72
C GLY A 54 -0.21 -17.35 -4.64
N PRO A 55 -0.77 -17.97 -3.59
CA PRO A 55 -0.69 -19.43 -3.39
C PRO A 55 -1.56 -20.24 -4.36
N MET A 56 -2.59 -19.63 -4.95
CA MET A 56 -3.51 -20.23 -5.93
C MET A 56 -3.41 -19.48 -7.25
N GLN A 57 -3.68 -20.18 -8.34
CA GLN A 57 -3.78 -19.57 -9.66
C GLN A 57 -5.25 -19.24 -9.96
N PHE A 58 -5.50 -18.10 -10.61
CA PHE A 58 -6.84 -17.59 -10.92
C PHE A 58 -6.98 -17.19 -12.40
N GLU A 59 -6.17 -17.75 -13.28
CA GLU A 59 -6.09 -17.39 -14.70
C GLU A 59 -7.32 -17.85 -15.52
N ASN A 60 -8.17 -18.71 -14.95
CA ASN A 60 -9.39 -19.19 -15.60
C ASN A 60 -10.43 -19.67 -14.59
N TYR A 61 -11.66 -19.90 -15.08
CA TYR A 61 -12.80 -20.32 -14.26
C TYR A 61 -12.53 -21.59 -13.44
N ASP A 62 -11.90 -22.60 -14.01
CA ASP A 62 -11.66 -23.89 -13.32
C ASP A 62 -10.69 -23.74 -12.16
N GLN A 63 -9.78 -22.78 -12.24
CA GLN A 63 -8.87 -22.41 -11.14
C GLN A 63 -9.56 -21.55 -10.08
N VAL A 64 -10.43 -20.62 -10.49
CA VAL A 64 -11.10 -19.67 -9.57
C VAL A 64 -12.23 -20.34 -8.79
N ARG A 65 -13.09 -21.12 -9.48
CA ARG A 65 -14.33 -21.66 -8.91
C ARG A 65 -14.15 -22.46 -7.60
N PRO A 66 -13.14 -23.32 -7.45
CA PRO A 66 -12.93 -24.06 -6.20
C PRO A 66 -12.69 -23.16 -4.98
N TRP A 67 -12.19 -21.96 -5.20
CA TRP A 67 -11.84 -20.97 -4.19
C TRP A 67 -12.91 -19.89 -4.02
N ALA A 68 -13.98 -19.89 -4.78
CA ALA A 68 -14.99 -18.86 -4.81
C ALA A 68 -15.51 -18.47 -3.41
N PRO A 69 -15.84 -19.38 -2.48
CA PRO A 69 -16.27 -19.00 -1.13
C PRO A 69 -15.18 -18.31 -0.32
N LEU A 70 -13.90 -18.70 -0.50
CA LEU A 70 -12.78 -18.04 0.17
C LEU A 70 -12.49 -16.67 -0.43
N ILE A 71 -12.56 -16.54 -1.75
CA ILE A 71 -12.44 -15.26 -2.46
C ILE A 71 -13.51 -14.30 -1.93
N GLN A 72 -14.78 -14.70 -1.90
CA GLN A 72 -15.88 -13.90 -1.36
C GLN A 72 -15.57 -13.42 0.08
N LEU A 73 -15.13 -14.32 0.95
CA LEU A 73 -14.79 -13.97 2.34
C LEU A 73 -13.67 -12.93 2.39
N LYS A 74 -12.61 -13.13 1.60
CA LYS A 74 -11.41 -12.26 1.62
C LYS A 74 -11.70 -10.88 1.04
N VAL A 75 -12.45 -10.79 -0.05
CA VAL A 75 -12.82 -9.50 -0.64
C VAL A 75 -13.85 -8.75 0.21
N ALA A 76 -14.83 -9.46 0.79
CA ALA A 76 -15.82 -8.85 1.67
C ALA A 76 -15.20 -8.27 2.96
N ASN A 77 -14.14 -8.91 3.47
CA ASN A 77 -13.35 -8.41 4.60
C ASN A 77 -12.27 -7.41 4.18
N ARG A 78 -12.14 -7.09 2.88
CA ARG A 78 -11.08 -6.23 2.32
C ARG A 78 -9.66 -6.69 2.70
N GLU A 79 -9.48 -8.01 2.82
CA GLU A 79 -8.18 -8.65 3.03
C GLU A 79 -7.47 -8.94 1.68
N MET A 80 -8.23 -8.97 0.58
CA MET A 80 -7.75 -9.14 -0.80
C MET A 80 -8.51 -8.22 -1.77
N PRO A 81 -7.82 -7.57 -2.72
CA PRO A 81 -6.37 -7.43 -2.79
C PRO A 81 -5.77 -6.82 -1.52
N PRO A 82 -4.52 -7.14 -1.19
CA PRO A 82 -3.91 -6.70 0.08
C PRO A 82 -3.47 -5.23 0.00
N TYR A 83 -4.37 -4.31 0.21
CA TYR A 83 -4.11 -2.88 0.25
C TYR A 83 -4.83 -2.26 1.46
N ALA A 84 -4.08 -2.19 2.57
CA ALA A 84 -4.62 -1.76 3.85
C ALA A 84 -4.72 -0.24 3.93
N TYR A 85 -5.75 0.34 3.33
CA TYR A 85 -6.06 1.76 3.40
C TYR A 85 -7.57 1.94 3.50
N ASP A 86 -8.03 2.71 4.49
CA ASP A 86 -9.45 2.80 4.81
C ASP A 86 -10.21 3.64 3.78
N HIS A 87 -11.33 3.13 3.31
CA HIS A 87 -12.21 3.86 2.40
C HIS A 87 -12.91 5.02 3.12
N GLY A 88 -13.01 6.16 2.45
CA GLY A 88 -13.77 7.31 2.91
C GLY A 88 -13.15 8.08 4.09
N ILE A 89 -11.90 7.81 4.46
CA ILE A 89 -11.15 8.56 5.47
C ILE A 89 -9.89 9.14 4.83
N GLY A 90 -9.71 10.45 4.93
CA GLY A 90 -8.55 11.15 4.36
C GLY A 90 -8.55 11.19 2.83
N ILE A 91 -7.37 11.29 2.26
CA ILE A 91 -7.15 11.35 0.80
C ILE A 91 -7.40 9.97 0.21
N GLN A 92 -8.23 9.88 -0.83
CA GLN A 92 -8.63 8.61 -1.43
C GLN A 92 -7.97 8.34 -2.79
N ASP A 93 -7.49 9.37 -3.45
CA ASP A 93 -6.83 9.25 -4.74
C ASP A 93 -5.34 8.98 -4.52
N LEU A 94 -4.96 7.74 -4.79
CA LEU A 94 -3.62 7.21 -4.56
C LEU A 94 -3.08 6.59 -5.85
N GLU A 95 -1.83 6.81 -6.13
CA GLU A 95 -1.14 6.15 -7.24
C GLU A 95 -0.97 4.64 -6.97
N GLY A 96 -1.30 3.85 -7.97
CA GLY A 96 -1.20 2.38 -7.86
C GLY A 96 -2.18 1.77 -6.85
N ASP A 97 -3.32 2.39 -6.61
CA ASP A 97 -4.38 1.85 -5.76
C ASP A 97 -5.09 0.67 -6.45
N TRP A 98 -5.02 -0.49 -5.85
CA TRP A 98 -5.70 -1.71 -6.34
C TRP A 98 -6.81 -2.21 -5.42
N ARG A 99 -7.34 -1.35 -4.54
CA ARG A 99 -8.51 -1.69 -3.74
C ARG A 99 -9.73 -1.91 -4.65
N LEU A 100 -10.48 -2.97 -4.39
CA LEU A 100 -11.74 -3.19 -5.10
C LEU A 100 -12.77 -2.12 -4.75
N ALA A 101 -13.47 -1.65 -5.77
CA ALA A 101 -14.69 -0.86 -5.59
C ALA A 101 -15.78 -1.71 -4.92
N GLN A 102 -16.76 -1.07 -4.28
CA GLN A 102 -17.83 -1.80 -3.59
C GLN A 102 -18.66 -2.63 -4.58
N GLU A 103 -18.88 -2.10 -5.77
CA GLU A 103 -19.61 -2.76 -6.86
C GLU A 103 -18.91 -4.06 -7.31
N GLU A 104 -17.58 -4.10 -7.32
CA GLU A 104 -16.80 -5.28 -7.65
C GLU A 104 -16.90 -6.35 -6.56
N ILE A 105 -16.84 -5.94 -5.29
CA ILE A 105 -17.05 -6.82 -4.13
C ILE A 105 -18.47 -7.40 -4.16
N ASP A 106 -19.47 -6.58 -4.46
CA ASP A 106 -20.86 -6.98 -4.55
C ASP A 106 -21.08 -7.97 -5.70
N ALA A 107 -20.45 -7.73 -6.87
CA ALA A 107 -20.52 -8.63 -8.03
C ALA A 107 -19.93 -10.02 -7.72
N ILE A 108 -18.73 -10.07 -7.09
CA ILE A 108 -18.13 -11.33 -6.66
C ILE A 108 -19.02 -12.03 -5.62
N THR A 109 -19.56 -11.28 -4.67
CA THR A 109 -20.44 -11.81 -3.61
C THR A 109 -21.71 -12.42 -4.20
N GLN A 110 -22.36 -11.71 -5.13
CA GLN A 110 -23.55 -12.18 -5.80
C GLN A 110 -23.27 -13.40 -6.66
N TRP A 111 -22.15 -13.41 -7.40
CA TRP A 111 -21.71 -14.57 -8.19
C TRP A 111 -21.59 -15.83 -7.33
N VAL A 112 -20.93 -15.73 -6.18
CA VAL A 112 -20.73 -16.86 -5.26
C VAL A 112 -22.06 -17.33 -4.68
N ASN A 113 -22.92 -16.40 -4.23
CA ASN A 113 -24.24 -16.72 -3.69
C ASN A 113 -25.15 -17.40 -4.71
N ASN A 114 -24.99 -17.11 -6.00
CA ASN A 114 -25.71 -17.74 -7.11
C ASN A 114 -25.11 -19.11 -7.55
N GLY A 115 -24.16 -19.66 -6.77
CA GLY A 115 -23.55 -20.97 -7.05
C GLY A 115 -22.37 -20.91 -8.01
N SER A 116 -21.84 -19.74 -8.24
CA SER A 116 -20.67 -19.49 -9.09
C SER A 116 -20.85 -19.96 -10.54
N PRO A 117 -21.88 -19.48 -11.25
CA PRO A 117 -22.15 -19.92 -12.64
C PRO A 117 -21.05 -19.43 -13.60
N ILE A 118 -20.70 -20.27 -14.58
CA ILE A 118 -19.72 -19.91 -15.61
C ILE A 118 -20.27 -18.86 -16.59
N GLY A 119 -21.58 -18.95 -16.91
CA GLY A 119 -22.23 -18.09 -17.89
C GLY A 119 -22.27 -18.66 -19.31
N PRO A 120 -22.64 -17.85 -20.31
CA PRO A 120 -22.80 -18.27 -21.70
C PRO A 120 -21.49 -18.81 -22.29
N ALA A 121 -21.55 -19.95 -22.95
CA ALA A 121 -20.36 -20.63 -23.48
C ALA A 121 -19.75 -19.94 -24.72
N ASP A 122 -20.50 -19.06 -25.36
CA ASP A 122 -20.08 -18.26 -26.52
C ASP A 122 -19.36 -16.96 -26.12
N ILE A 123 -19.32 -16.66 -24.84
CA ILE A 123 -18.58 -15.50 -24.29
C ILE A 123 -17.27 -16.00 -23.72
N THR A 124 -16.17 -15.55 -24.30
CA THR A 124 -14.82 -15.74 -23.77
C THR A 124 -14.44 -14.47 -22.98
N PRO A 125 -14.08 -14.59 -21.69
CA PRO A 125 -13.58 -13.43 -20.95
C PRO A 125 -12.38 -12.80 -21.65
N PRO A 126 -12.20 -11.48 -21.58
CA PRO A 126 -11.01 -10.83 -22.11
C PRO A 126 -9.77 -11.41 -21.42
N LEU A 127 -8.77 -11.77 -22.22
CA LEU A 127 -7.44 -12.07 -21.68
C LEU A 127 -6.82 -10.76 -21.24
N VAL A 128 -6.33 -10.72 -20.00
CA VAL A 128 -5.52 -9.61 -19.55
C VAL A 128 -4.10 -9.81 -20.04
N ASP A 129 -3.54 -8.79 -20.64
CA ASP A 129 -2.11 -8.75 -20.95
C ASP A 129 -1.38 -8.46 -19.64
N LEU A 130 -1.00 -9.51 -18.96
CA LEU A 130 -0.34 -9.41 -17.68
C LEU A 130 1.12 -9.01 -17.91
N PRO A 131 1.61 -8.01 -17.19
CA PRO A 131 3.02 -7.63 -17.27
C PRO A 131 3.90 -8.83 -16.90
N ASP A 132 5.04 -8.94 -17.56
CA ASP A 132 6.06 -9.92 -17.17
C ASP A 132 6.41 -9.75 -15.70
N LEU A 133 6.55 -10.85 -14.97
CA LEU A 133 6.97 -10.82 -13.56
C LEU A 133 8.35 -10.17 -13.38
N GLU A 134 9.19 -10.21 -14.42
CA GLU A 134 10.50 -9.57 -14.43
C GLU A 134 10.47 -8.11 -14.93
N ALA A 135 9.37 -7.64 -15.56
CA ALA A 135 9.24 -6.26 -16.01
C ALA A 135 9.25 -5.27 -14.83
N TRP A 136 9.73 -4.08 -15.07
CA TRP A 136 9.68 -2.99 -14.09
C TRP A 136 8.31 -2.31 -14.11
N ASN A 137 7.82 -1.86 -12.96
CA ASN A 137 6.50 -1.25 -12.87
C ASN A 137 6.39 0.10 -13.59
N PHE A 138 7.50 0.82 -13.77
CA PHE A 138 7.55 2.10 -14.46
C PHE A 138 8.02 1.99 -15.92
N GLU A 139 8.20 0.78 -16.45
CA GLU A 139 8.73 0.55 -17.80
C GLU A 139 7.77 1.04 -18.89
N GLU A 140 6.46 0.90 -18.69
CA GLU A 140 5.46 1.39 -19.63
C GLU A 140 5.49 2.91 -19.73
N GLU A 141 5.71 3.60 -18.62
CA GLU A 141 5.67 5.07 -18.55
C GLU A 141 7.02 5.70 -18.95
N PHE A 142 8.14 5.12 -18.48
CA PHE A 142 9.47 5.76 -18.62
C PHE A 142 10.44 4.94 -19.47
N GLY A 143 10.04 3.77 -19.98
CA GLY A 143 10.95 2.84 -20.64
C GLY A 143 11.85 2.08 -19.65
N GLU A 144 12.90 1.45 -20.17
CA GLU A 144 13.89 0.74 -19.34
C GLU A 144 14.56 1.69 -18.33
N PRO A 145 14.94 1.19 -17.13
CA PRO A 145 15.67 2.01 -16.16
C PRO A 145 16.97 2.58 -16.74
N SER A 146 17.24 3.83 -16.45
CA SER A 146 18.50 4.49 -16.85
C SER A 146 19.72 3.85 -16.18
N LEU A 147 19.53 3.28 -15.00
CA LEU A 147 20.57 2.60 -14.22
C LEU A 147 19.96 1.42 -13.48
N VAL A 148 20.64 0.26 -13.52
CA VAL A 148 20.29 -0.90 -12.71
C VAL A 148 21.47 -1.25 -11.81
N ILE A 149 21.23 -1.29 -10.50
CA ILE A 149 22.24 -1.67 -9.49
C ILE A 149 21.79 -2.97 -8.84
N ALA A 150 22.57 -4.03 -9.05
CA ALA A 150 22.28 -5.35 -8.53
C ALA A 150 23.04 -5.61 -7.22
N SER A 151 22.41 -6.32 -6.30
CA SER A 151 23.08 -6.88 -5.12
C SER A 151 24.12 -7.93 -5.50
N ILE A 152 25.05 -8.23 -4.59
CA ILE A 152 25.91 -9.39 -4.72
C ILE A 152 25.07 -10.66 -4.56
N PRO A 153 25.18 -11.65 -5.48
CA PRO A 153 24.42 -12.90 -5.38
C PRO A 153 24.72 -13.67 -4.09
N ILE A 154 23.67 -14.27 -3.51
CA ILE A 154 23.77 -15.11 -2.32
C ILE A 154 22.91 -16.37 -2.43
N ASP A 155 23.43 -17.49 -1.96
CA ASP A 155 22.68 -18.75 -1.84
C ASP A 155 21.89 -18.78 -0.54
N ILE A 156 20.61 -19.10 -0.61
CA ILE A 156 19.71 -19.22 0.52
C ILE A 156 19.38 -20.71 0.75
N PRO A 157 19.58 -21.26 1.96
CA PRO A 157 19.24 -22.65 2.26
C PRO A 157 17.71 -22.86 2.31
N ALA A 158 17.28 -24.11 2.17
CA ALA A 158 15.85 -24.49 2.21
C ALA A 158 15.15 -24.27 3.56
N GLY A 159 15.86 -23.85 4.58
CA GLY A 159 15.31 -23.57 5.92
C GLY A 159 16.40 -23.05 6.83
N GLY A 160 16.02 -22.51 7.96
CA GLY A 160 16.94 -21.91 8.92
C GLY A 160 16.36 -20.63 9.55
N ASN A 161 17.24 -19.87 10.19
CA ASN A 161 16.89 -18.57 10.75
C ASN A 161 16.90 -17.51 9.65
N ASP A 162 16.31 -16.36 9.96
CA ASP A 162 16.41 -15.14 9.16
C ASP A 162 17.87 -14.82 8.84
N LEU A 163 18.09 -14.34 7.63
CA LEU A 163 19.39 -13.96 7.11
C LEU A 163 19.39 -12.49 6.73
N TRP A 164 20.45 -11.78 7.10
CA TRP A 164 20.71 -10.42 6.65
C TRP A 164 21.96 -10.42 5.77
N HIS A 165 21.81 -9.96 4.53
CA HIS A 165 22.91 -9.82 3.59
C HIS A 165 23.22 -8.33 3.42
N LYS A 166 24.32 -7.90 4.07
CA LYS A 166 24.79 -6.51 4.08
C LYS A 166 26.06 -6.37 3.28
N HIS A 167 26.05 -5.51 2.27
CA HIS A 167 27.20 -5.30 1.41
C HIS A 167 27.09 -3.99 0.64
N TYR A 168 28.17 -3.60 -0.03
CA TYR A 168 28.25 -2.37 -0.81
C TYR A 168 28.43 -2.67 -2.29
N VAL A 169 27.83 -1.84 -3.14
CA VAL A 169 27.98 -1.87 -4.60
C VAL A 169 28.19 -0.45 -5.09
N GLU A 170 29.27 -0.21 -5.83
CA GLU A 170 29.57 1.09 -6.42
C GLU A 170 28.53 1.45 -7.49
N THR A 171 28.07 2.71 -7.51
CA THR A 171 27.13 3.20 -8.53
C THR A 171 27.80 3.40 -9.88
N GLY A 172 29.10 3.66 -9.90
CA GLY A 172 29.86 4.00 -11.09
C GLY A 172 29.60 5.42 -11.64
N LEU A 173 28.81 6.22 -10.93
CA LEU A 173 28.51 7.59 -11.34
C LEU A 173 29.70 8.53 -11.11
N THR A 174 30.07 9.26 -12.15
CA THR A 174 31.12 10.30 -12.11
C THR A 174 30.58 11.71 -11.99
N GLU A 175 29.27 11.88 -12.12
CA GLU A 175 28.54 13.14 -11.97
C GLU A 175 27.21 12.89 -11.24
N GLY A 176 26.72 13.90 -10.54
CA GLY A 176 25.43 13.82 -9.86
C GLY A 176 24.29 13.74 -10.85
N LYS A 177 23.25 12.98 -10.52
CA LYS A 177 22.03 12.80 -11.34
C LYS A 177 20.80 13.04 -10.49
N CYS A 178 19.68 13.34 -11.13
CA CYS A 178 18.37 13.47 -10.51
C CYS A 178 17.54 12.21 -10.75
N ILE A 179 17.10 11.56 -9.68
CA ILE A 179 16.19 10.41 -9.76
C ILE A 179 14.76 10.91 -9.98
N ARG A 180 14.08 10.30 -10.94
CA ARG A 180 12.68 10.52 -11.29
C ARG A 180 11.77 9.42 -10.71
N ALA A 181 12.23 8.18 -10.78
CA ALA A 181 11.56 7.04 -10.19
C ALA A 181 12.56 5.97 -9.80
N MET A 182 12.19 5.08 -8.88
CA MET A 182 13.01 3.94 -8.51
C MET A 182 12.14 2.78 -8.03
N GLN A 183 12.63 1.58 -8.30
CA GLN A 183 12.01 0.35 -7.84
C GLN A 183 13.08 -0.65 -7.43
N VAL A 184 12.89 -1.30 -6.27
CA VAL A 184 13.71 -2.45 -5.85
C VAL A 184 12.93 -3.73 -6.12
N LYS A 185 13.61 -4.74 -6.71
CA LYS A 185 12.94 -5.96 -7.15
C LYS A 185 13.84 -7.18 -6.96
N PRO A 186 13.43 -8.19 -6.17
CA PRO A 186 14.06 -9.50 -6.17
C PRO A 186 13.82 -10.18 -7.52
N ARG A 187 14.84 -10.85 -8.07
CA ARG A 187 14.77 -11.52 -9.38
C ARG A 187 14.53 -13.02 -9.26
N GLY A 188 13.79 -13.57 -10.21
CA GLY A 188 13.52 -15.01 -10.28
C GLY A 188 13.03 -15.58 -8.96
N ASP A 189 13.66 -16.68 -8.51
CA ASP A 189 13.29 -17.38 -7.27
C ASP A 189 13.58 -16.57 -5.99
N ALA A 190 14.35 -15.47 -6.10
CA ALA A 190 14.61 -14.56 -4.98
C ALA A 190 13.33 -13.97 -4.39
N ARG A 191 12.29 -13.76 -5.21
CA ARG A 191 10.96 -13.30 -4.76
C ARG A 191 10.35 -14.15 -3.65
N ALA A 192 10.72 -15.41 -3.61
CA ALA A 192 10.17 -16.36 -2.66
C ALA A 192 10.81 -16.28 -1.28
N VAL A 193 11.97 -15.65 -1.13
CA VAL A 193 12.76 -15.65 0.12
C VAL A 193 13.13 -14.25 0.61
N VAL A 194 13.12 -13.23 -0.25
CA VAL A 194 13.41 -11.85 0.16
C VAL A 194 12.18 -11.26 0.83
N HIS A 195 12.31 -10.91 2.11
CA HIS A 195 11.26 -10.29 2.90
C HIS A 195 11.24 -8.77 2.67
N HIS A 196 12.37 -8.11 2.84
CA HIS A 196 12.57 -6.72 2.45
C HIS A 196 14.03 -6.44 2.07
N ALA A 197 14.26 -5.36 1.36
CA ALA A 197 15.57 -4.88 0.98
C ALA A 197 15.61 -3.35 1.02
N ASN A 198 16.54 -2.79 1.79
CA ASN A 198 16.67 -1.36 2.07
C ASN A 198 17.99 -0.84 1.49
N PRO A 199 18.01 -0.37 0.23
CA PRO A 199 19.19 0.30 -0.30
C PRO A 199 19.29 1.73 0.24
N SER A 200 20.50 2.12 0.64
CA SER A 200 20.85 3.51 0.97
C SER A 200 22.09 3.96 0.21
N ILE A 201 22.24 5.25 0.04
CA ILE A 201 23.39 5.85 -0.63
C ILE A 201 24.42 6.29 0.41
N GLU A 202 25.68 5.93 0.18
CA GLU A 202 26.84 6.53 0.82
C GLU A 202 27.68 7.26 -0.22
N VAL A 203 28.26 8.37 0.16
CA VAL A 203 29.07 9.24 -0.71
C VAL A 203 30.51 9.30 -0.19
N LEU A 204 31.47 9.21 -1.10
CA LEU A 204 32.86 9.35 -0.75
C LEU A 204 33.18 10.81 -0.37
N ASN A 205 33.58 11.03 0.87
CA ASN A 205 34.13 12.29 1.29
C ASN A 205 35.60 12.38 0.79
N GLU A 206 35.85 13.24 -0.17
CA GLU A 206 37.18 13.36 -0.79
C GLU A 206 38.24 13.90 0.15
N GLU A 207 37.88 14.61 1.21
CA GLU A 207 38.83 15.15 2.21
C GLU A 207 39.30 14.08 3.17
N THR A 208 38.40 13.20 3.61
CA THR A 208 38.69 12.14 4.57
C THR A 208 39.07 10.82 3.90
N GLY A 209 38.61 10.60 2.69
CA GLY A 209 38.71 9.32 1.97
C GLY A 209 37.76 8.25 2.51
N GLU A 210 36.80 8.61 3.35
CA GLU A 210 35.82 7.72 3.94
C GLU A 210 34.44 7.94 3.28
N TYR A 211 33.60 6.89 3.30
CA TYR A 211 32.19 6.99 2.87
C TYR A 211 31.32 7.47 4.02
N GLU A 212 30.41 8.37 3.73
CA GLU A 212 29.45 8.93 4.67
C GLU A 212 28.04 8.63 4.20
N ASP A 213 27.13 8.38 5.14
CA ASP A 213 25.68 8.21 4.85
C ASP A 213 25.16 9.48 4.18
N PHE A 214 24.47 9.31 3.05
CA PHE A 214 23.84 10.42 2.34
C PHE A 214 22.32 10.37 2.43
N SER A 215 21.70 9.25 2.01
CA SER A 215 20.23 9.13 1.99
C SER A 215 19.82 7.68 1.89
N GLN A 216 18.76 7.30 2.58
CA GLN A 216 18.00 6.10 2.24
C GLN A 216 17.26 6.35 0.94
N LEU A 217 17.23 5.36 0.03
CA LEU A 217 16.55 5.49 -1.26
C LEU A 217 15.09 5.06 -1.17
N THR A 218 14.89 3.77 -1.19
CA THR A 218 13.56 3.14 -1.17
C THR A 218 13.66 1.81 -0.43
N GLU A 219 12.54 1.14 -0.26
CA GLU A 219 12.49 -0.21 0.28
C GLU A 219 11.84 -1.14 -0.75
N TYR A 220 12.34 -2.36 -0.86
CA TYR A 220 11.51 -3.46 -1.32
C TYR A 220 10.80 -4.07 -0.12
N ALA A 221 9.51 -4.15 -0.20
CA ALA A 221 8.70 -5.03 0.62
C ALA A 221 7.58 -5.59 -0.27
N MET A 222 6.99 -6.71 0.12
CA MET A 222 5.91 -7.33 -0.65
C MET A 222 4.74 -6.35 -0.81
N GLY A 223 4.31 -6.13 -2.05
CA GLY A 223 3.23 -5.20 -2.38
C GLY A 223 3.68 -3.75 -2.63
N LYS A 224 4.93 -3.40 -2.40
CA LYS A 224 5.41 -2.06 -2.73
C LYS A 224 5.62 -1.90 -4.22
N TRP A 225 4.96 -0.87 -4.81
CA TRP A 225 5.02 -0.59 -6.24
C TRP A 225 6.37 -0.02 -6.70
N GLY A 226 6.95 0.83 -5.89
CA GLY A 226 8.17 1.62 -6.14
C GLY A 226 8.01 3.02 -5.57
N GLU A 227 8.92 3.92 -5.95
CA GLU A 227 8.86 5.34 -5.59
C GLU A 227 8.81 6.17 -6.87
N LEU A 228 7.80 7.01 -6.95
CA LEU A 228 7.66 8.03 -7.98
C LEU A 228 8.03 9.39 -7.36
N ILE A 229 8.95 10.11 -7.99
CA ILE A 229 9.36 11.44 -7.54
C ILE A 229 8.58 12.46 -8.35
N PRO A 230 7.98 13.50 -7.74
CA PRO A 230 7.26 14.53 -8.46
C PRO A 230 8.11 15.15 -9.56
N GLU A 231 7.49 15.50 -10.71
CA GLU A 231 8.20 15.91 -11.92
C GLU A 231 9.10 17.13 -11.73
N GLU A 232 8.73 18.04 -10.83
CA GLU A 232 9.48 19.27 -10.55
C GLU A 232 10.61 19.09 -9.52
N VAL A 233 10.83 17.84 -9.05
CA VAL A 233 11.68 17.53 -7.91
C VAL A 233 12.87 16.68 -8.33
N CYS A 234 14.07 17.02 -7.83
CA CYS A 234 15.28 16.21 -7.99
C CYS A 234 15.60 15.45 -6.71
N ARG A 235 15.39 14.16 -6.69
CA ARG A 235 16.03 13.34 -5.67
C ARG A 235 17.45 13.03 -6.11
N GLN A 236 18.42 13.55 -5.37
CA GLN A 236 19.82 13.50 -5.78
C GLN A 236 20.40 12.09 -5.70
N MET A 237 21.12 11.69 -6.73
CA MET A 237 22.02 10.58 -6.76
C MET A 237 23.45 11.10 -6.99
N PRO A 238 24.27 11.22 -5.93
CA PRO A 238 25.56 11.89 -6.01
C PRO A 238 26.59 11.10 -6.84
N ALA A 239 27.54 11.83 -7.43
CA ALA A 239 28.74 11.22 -7.98
C ALA A 239 29.56 10.54 -6.88
N ASN A 240 30.45 9.64 -7.28
CA ASN A 240 31.37 8.92 -6.37
C ASN A 240 30.63 8.27 -5.17
N SER A 241 29.48 7.70 -5.46
CA SER A 241 28.60 7.07 -4.47
C SER A 241 28.56 5.56 -4.60
N ARG A 242 28.18 4.91 -3.51
CA ARG A 242 27.91 3.48 -3.48
C ARG A 242 26.57 3.20 -2.81
N ILE A 243 25.97 2.06 -3.15
CA ILE A 243 24.75 1.57 -2.50
C ILE A 243 25.15 0.62 -1.38
N PHE A 244 24.70 0.92 -0.18
CA PHE A 244 24.63 -0.02 0.91
C PHE A 244 23.35 -0.83 0.78
N TRP A 245 23.48 -2.13 0.60
CA TRP A 245 22.36 -3.06 0.61
C TRP A 245 22.19 -3.65 2.01
N ASP A 246 20.98 -3.55 2.57
CA ASP A 246 20.53 -4.30 3.74
C ASP A 246 19.33 -5.17 3.32
N ILE A 247 19.61 -6.45 3.03
CA ILE A 247 18.63 -7.39 2.49
C ILE A 247 18.28 -8.41 3.56
N HIS A 248 17.02 -8.43 3.98
CA HIS A 248 16.46 -9.41 4.90
C HIS A 248 15.79 -10.54 4.14
N MET A 249 16.20 -11.77 4.41
CA MET A 249 15.71 -12.96 3.74
C MET A 249 15.22 -13.98 4.76
N TYR A 250 14.13 -14.65 4.41
CA TYR A 250 13.54 -15.70 5.22
C TYR A 250 13.63 -17.06 4.50
N PRO A 251 14.51 -17.98 4.94
CA PRO A 251 14.70 -19.28 4.29
C PRO A 251 13.45 -20.16 4.26
N GLY A 252 12.48 -19.92 5.13
CA GLY A 252 11.18 -20.58 5.14
C GLY A 252 10.24 -20.15 4.01
N GLY A 253 10.62 -19.11 3.31
CA GLY A 253 9.84 -18.49 2.23
C GLY A 253 8.89 -17.40 2.71
N VAL A 254 8.74 -16.37 1.86
CA VAL A 254 7.73 -15.33 2.01
C VAL A 254 6.63 -15.61 0.99
N GLY A 255 5.38 -15.64 1.41
CA GLY A 255 4.28 -16.13 0.58
C GLY A 255 4.22 -17.65 0.49
N ALA A 256 3.34 -18.15 -0.36
CA ALA A 256 2.97 -19.58 -0.36
C ALA A 256 3.84 -20.48 -1.25
N THR A 257 4.70 -19.91 -2.08
CA THR A 257 5.33 -20.64 -3.19
C THR A 257 6.68 -21.28 -2.90
N ALA A 258 7.37 -20.87 -1.83
CA ALA A 258 8.77 -21.22 -1.62
C ALA A 258 9.07 -22.05 -0.39
N GLN A 259 8.08 -22.61 0.26
CA GLN A 259 8.31 -23.39 1.49
C GLN A 259 9.27 -24.57 1.25
N GLY A 260 10.47 -24.47 1.86
CA GLY A 260 11.41 -25.56 1.92
C GLY A 260 12.29 -25.77 0.68
N GLN A 261 12.43 -24.77 -0.19
CA GLN A 261 13.35 -24.82 -1.33
C GLN A 261 14.58 -23.93 -1.10
N ALA A 262 15.75 -24.45 -1.46
CA ALA A 262 16.96 -23.63 -1.50
C ALA A 262 16.93 -22.76 -2.76
N VAL A 263 17.25 -21.47 -2.61
CA VAL A 263 17.37 -20.52 -3.73
C VAL A 263 18.86 -20.28 -3.99
N LYS A 264 19.23 -20.41 -5.26
CA LYS A 264 20.60 -20.18 -5.74
C LYS A 264 20.70 -18.84 -6.43
N ASP A 265 21.89 -18.24 -6.31
CA ASP A 265 22.24 -16.98 -6.97
C ASP A 265 21.15 -15.90 -6.76
N ASN A 266 20.62 -15.82 -5.52
CA ASN A 266 19.60 -14.85 -5.16
C ASN A 266 20.12 -13.42 -5.34
N VAL A 267 19.46 -12.64 -6.19
CA VAL A 267 19.81 -11.25 -6.52
C VAL A 267 18.60 -10.35 -6.32
N VAL A 268 18.86 -9.19 -5.72
CA VAL A 268 17.93 -8.08 -5.67
C VAL A 268 18.47 -6.95 -6.54
N GLU A 269 17.66 -6.39 -7.39
CA GLU A 269 18.03 -5.27 -8.26
C GLU A 269 17.26 -4.01 -7.91
N MET A 270 17.89 -2.87 -8.08
CA MET A 270 17.26 -1.57 -8.04
C MET A 270 17.34 -0.93 -9.41
N GLY A 271 16.17 -0.73 -10.04
CA GLY A 271 16.01 0.07 -11.24
C GLY A 271 15.81 1.54 -10.87
N ILE A 272 16.51 2.42 -11.54
CA ILE A 272 16.49 3.87 -11.32
C ILE A 272 16.25 4.55 -12.65
N TRP A 273 15.21 5.37 -12.72
CA TRP A 273 14.92 6.27 -13.83
C TRP A 273 15.42 7.65 -13.48
N LEU A 274 16.20 8.21 -14.36
CA LEU A 274 16.83 9.52 -14.17
C LEU A 274 16.12 10.56 -15.03
N HIS A 275 16.08 11.79 -14.54
CA HIS A 275 15.71 12.94 -15.37
C HIS A 275 16.76 13.19 -16.45
N ASP A 276 16.38 13.89 -17.49
CA ASP A 276 17.28 14.34 -18.54
C ASP A 276 18.34 15.30 -17.98
N ASP A 277 19.50 15.38 -18.64
CA ASP A 277 20.64 16.20 -18.18
C ASP A 277 20.35 17.72 -18.11
N ASN A 278 19.29 18.18 -18.76
CA ASN A 278 18.84 19.57 -18.73
C ASN A 278 17.69 19.82 -17.74
N PHE A 279 17.40 18.87 -16.85
CA PHE A 279 16.38 19.02 -15.84
C PHE A 279 16.75 20.15 -14.86
N GLU A 280 15.83 21.09 -14.67
CA GLU A 280 15.96 22.16 -13.69
C GLU A 280 15.04 21.88 -12.50
N GLN A 281 15.64 21.57 -11.36
CA GLN A 281 14.92 21.36 -10.11
C GLN A 281 14.31 22.69 -9.62
N THR A 282 13.03 22.65 -9.24
CA THR A 282 12.36 23.80 -8.63
C THR A 282 12.13 23.63 -7.13
N ASN A 283 12.05 22.39 -6.64
CA ASN A 283 11.82 22.08 -5.22
C ASN A 283 12.76 20.99 -4.74
N GLU A 284 12.99 20.94 -3.43
CA GLU A 284 13.85 19.93 -2.81
C GLU A 284 13.01 18.79 -2.21
N PRO A 285 13.26 17.51 -2.57
CA PRO A 285 12.61 16.38 -1.97
C PRO A 285 13.33 15.96 -0.69
N TYR A 286 12.58 15.40 0.22
CA TYR A 286 13.13 14.77 1.40
C TYR A 286 12.28 13.57 1.80
N THR A 287 12.92 12.45 2.09
CA THR A 287 12.23 11.32 2.72
C THR A 287 12.61 11.26 4.18
N GLN A 288 11.63 11.37 5.05
CA GLN A 288 11.83 11.46 6.48
C GLN A 288 11.30 10.22 7.19
N ASP A 289 12.15 9.64 8.06
CA ASP A 289 11.73 8.63 9.02
C ASP A 289 11.17 9.33 10.26
N LEU A 290 9.86 9.31 10.41
CA LEU A 290 9.15 9.92 11.53
C LEU A 290 8.78 8.86 12.57
N LYS A 291 9.32 9.02 13.79
CA LYS A 291 8.97 8.14 14.91
C LYS A 291 7.56 8.46 15.42
N ALA A 292 6.75 7.43 15.64
CA ALA A 292 5.43 7.54 16.24
C ALA A 292 5.48 7.53 17.78
N TYR A 293 6.55 8.04 18.36
CA TYR A 293 6.71 8.34 19.79
C TYR A 293 7.71 9.47 19.96
N PRO A 294 7.59 10.28 21.03
CA PRO A 294 8.50 11.41 21.27
C PRO A 294 9.92 10.91 21.53
N MET A 295 10.83 11.22 20.64
CA MET A 295 12.27 11.05 20.87
C MET A 295 12.76 12.20 21.75
N ARG A 296 13.45 11.89 22.84
CA ARG A 296 14.14 12.89 23.68
C ARG A 296 15.63 12.73 23.55
N GLU A 297 16.30 13.77 23.19
CA GLU A 297 17.76 13.81 23.16
C GLU A 297 18.35 13.40 24.53
N GLY A 298 19.27 12.45 24.52
CA GLY A 298 19.89 11.89 25.73
C GLY A 298 19.11 10.81 26.46
N TYR A 299 17.94 10.38 25.95
CA TYR A 299 17.23 9.21 26.45
C TYR A 299 17.34 8.08 25.41
N GLU A 300 18.21 7.12 25.70
CA GLU A 300 18.38 5.92 24.86
C GLU A 300 17.23 4.91 25.01
N ASN A 301 16.30 5.15 25.91
CA ASN A 301 15.20 4.23 26.16
C ASN A 301 14.03 4.57 25.23
N ASN A 302 13.87 3.76 24.24
CA ASN A 302 12.70 3.76 23.38
C ASN A 302 11.42 3.62 24.18
N MET A 303 10.43 4.39 23.79
CA MET A 303 9.17 4.45 24.51
C MET A 303 8.16 3.43 24.00
N LEU A 304 8.52 2.60 23.00
CA LEU A 304 7.66 1.51 22.53
C LEU A 304 7.77 0.33 23.51
N ILE A 305 6.71 0.15 24.27
CA ILE A 305 6.53 -0.98 25.18
C ILE A 305 5.12 -1.52 24.97
N VAL A 306 5.03 -2.77 24.55
CA VAL A 306 3.75 -3.45 24.38
C VAL A 306 3.62 -4.53 25.46
N PRO A 307 2.67 -4.40 26.40
CA PRO A 307 2.54 -5.33 27.52
C PRO A 307 1.96 -6.68 27.06
N PRO A 308 2.24 -7.76 27.81
CA PRO A 308 1.59 -9.05 27.61
C PRO A 308 0.07 -8.92 27.62
N ASN A 309 -0.60 -9.64 26.70
CA ASN A 309 -2.06 -9.69 26.60
C ASN A 309 -2.74 -8.30 26.56
N GLY A 310 -2.03 -7.29 26.05
CA GLY A 310 -2.47 -5.90 26.06
C GLY A 310 -2.43 -5.22 24.71
N TYR A 311 -2.98 -4.01 24.70
CA TYR A 311 -2.95 -3.08 23.59
C TYR A 311 -2.07 -1.89 23.93
N THR A 312 -1.39 -1.35 22.93
CA THR A 312 -0.61 -0.12 23.05
C THR A 312 -0.93 0.79 21.89
N MET A 313 -0.93 2.09 22.11
CA MET A 313 -0.95 3.10 21.06
C MET A 313 0.22 4.04 21.27
N THR A 314 0.95 4.31 20.21
CA THR A 314 2.03 5.30 20.16
C THR A 314 1.58 6.52 19.37
N GLN A 315 2.20 7.65 19.64
CA GLN A 315 1.90 8.90 18.97
C GLN A 315 3.17 9.74 18.86
N GLY A 316 3.51 10.16 17.65
CA GLY A 316 4.61 11.06 17.34
C GLY A 316 4.13 12.35 16.71
N PHE A 317 4.93 13.40 16.83
CA PHE A 317 4.64 14.74 16.34
C PHE A 317 5.82 15.29 15.59
N HIS A 318 5.56 15.90 14.46
CA HIS A 318 6.56 16.60 13.68
C HIS A 318 6.01 17.89 13.11
N SER A 319 6.81 18.96 13.11
CA SER A 319 6.45 20.25 12.53
C SER A 319 7.56 20.72 11.61
N PHE A 320 7.19 21.42 10.55
CA PHE A 320 8.13 22.07 9.65
C PHE A 320 8.17 23.57 9.91
N ASP A 321 9.34 24.16 9.75
CA ASP A 321 9.57 25.62 9.85
C ASP A 321 9.29 26.37 8.54
N HIS A 322 8.87 25.61 7.48
CA HIS A 322 8.43 26.10 6.18
C HIS A 322 7.32 25.19 5.65
N PRO A 323 6.56 25.60 4.60
CA PRO A 323 5.52 24.77 4.06
C PRO A 323 6.07 23.51 3.36
N VAL A 324 5.30 22.43 3.37
CA VAL A 324 5.64 21.20 2.64
C VAL A 324 4.41 20.60 1.96
N ARG A 325 4.64 19.79 0.92
CA ARG A 325 3.67 18.85 0.37
C ARG A 325 4.07 17.45 0.81
N ILE A 326 3.11 16.66 1.28
CA ILE A 326 3.35 15.25 1.60
C ILE A 326 3.08 14.43 0.34
N ASP A 327 4.09 13.77 -0.20
CA ASP A 327 3.98 13.01 -1.44
C ASP A 327 3.60 11.55 -1.18
N SER A 328 4.06 10.96 -0.07
CA SER A 328 3.68 9.60 0.31
C SER A 328 3.73 9.34 1.82
N PHE A 329 3.03 8.29 2.25
CA PHE A 329 2.99 7.79 3.61
C PHE A 329 3.16 6.27 3.64
N GLN A 330 4.20 5.79 4.31
CA GLN A 330 4.45 4.36 4.53
C GLN A 330 4.62 4.09 6.04
N PRO A 331 3.57 3.63 6.75
CA PRO A 331 3.70 3.21 8.14
C PRO A 331 4.48 1.91 8.26
N HIS A 332 5.30 1.80 9.28
CA HIS A 332 6.12 0.62 9.53
C HIS A 332 6.00 0.13 10.98
N GLY A 333 5.86 -1.16 11.13
CA GLY A 333 5.84 -1.92 12.37
C GLY A 333 6.03 -3.41 12.07
N HIS A 334 5.82 -4.25 13.07
CA HIS A 334 5.98 -5.70 12.92
C HIS A 334 4.67 -6.46 13.22
N LEU A 335 4.77 -7.64 13.82
CA LEU A 335 3.66 -8.60 13.92
C LEU A 335 2.50 -8.15 14.82
N ARG A 336 2.71 -7.20 15.75
CA ARG A 336 1.63 -6.73 16.65
C ARG A 336 1.01 -5.42 16.20
N MET A 337 1.67 -4.67 15.31
CA MET A 337 1.03 -3.50 14.71
C MET A 337 -0.17 -3.95 13.89
N ASN A 338 -1.30 -3.26 14.06
CA ASN A 338 -2.54 -3.57 13.36
C ASN A 338 -3.21 -2.33 12.74
N ALA A 339 -2.80 -1.13 13.13
CA ALA A 339 -3.34 0.10 12.56
C ALA A 339 -2.33 1.25 12.61
N ALA A 340 -2.51 2.21 11.70
CA ALA A 340 -1.77 3.47 11.66
C ALA A 340 -2.64 4.61 11.15
N SER A 341 -2.31 5.85 11.53
CA SER A 341 -2.88 7.05 10.92
C SER A 341 -1.83 8.14 10.74
N LEU A 342 -2.10 8.99 9.74
CA LEU A 342 -1.44 10.27 9.54
C LEU A 342 -2.49 11.37 9.63
N GLU A 343 -2.24 12.37 10.46
CA GLU A 343 -3.13 13.52 10.68
C GLU A 343 -2.33 14.82 10.61
N ILE A 344 -3.01 15.93 10.30
CA ILE A 344 -2.46 17.28 10.42
C ILE A 344 -3.24 18.01 11.51
N PHE A 345 -2.54 18.52 12.52
CA PHE A 345 -3.09 19.40 13.52
C PHE A 345 -2.72 20.84 13.22
N TYR A 346 -3.69 21.72 13.23
CA TYR A 346 -3.55 23.16 12.98
C TYR A 346 -3.68 23.91 14.32
N PRO A 347 -2.57 24.34 14.95
CA PRO A 347 -2.59 24.96 16.28
C PRO A 347 -3.42 26.23 16.37
N GLU A 348 -3.47 27.01 15.29
CA GLU A 348 -4.22 28.29 15.26
C GLU A 348 -5.74 28.09 15.42
N THR A 349 -6.27 27.01 14.92
CA THR A 349 -7.71 26.73 14.93
C THR A 349 -8.11 25.61 15.87
N GLY A 350 -7.13 24.80 16.33
CA GLY A 350 -7.35 23.57 17.09
C GLY A 350 -7.98 22.45 16.27
N ARG A 351 -8.04 22.60 14.93
CA ARG A 351 -8.58 21.56 14.02
C ARG A 351 -7.55 20.47 13.82
N THR A 352 -8.02 19.23 13.77
CA THR A 352 -7.25 18.08 13.29
C THR A 352 -7.92 17.55 12.02
N GLU A 353 -7.10 17.22 11.03
CA GLU A 353 -7.53 16.64 9.76
C GLU A 353 -6.89 15.27 9.59
N ALA A 354 -7.70 14.25 9.32
CA ALA A 354 -7.21 12.92 8.98
C ALA A 354 -6.76 12.92 7.53
N ILE A 355 -5.51 12.54 7.30
CA ILE A 355 -4.91 12.45 5.96
C ILE A 355 -4.95 11.01 5.49
N SER A 356 -4.57 10.06 6.34
CA SER A 356 -4.61 8.62 6.04
C SER A 356 -5.01 7.84 7.27
N GLN A 357 -5.79 6.79 7.03
CA GLN A 357 -6.15 5.80 8.06
C GLN A 357 -5.95 4.39 7.49
N ILE A 358 -5.31 3.54 8.29
CA ILE A 358 -5.06 2.14 7.96
C ILE A 358 -5.48 1.33 9.18
N SER A 359 -6.66 0.69 9.15
CA SER A 359 -7.22 -0.04 10.29
C SER A 359 -6.94 -1.55 10.27
N ASN A 360 -6.32 -2.04 9.21
CA ASN A 360 -6.04 -3.47 9.03
C ASN A 360 -4.63 -3.68 8.45
N TRP A 361 -3.66 -3.02 9.10
CA TRP A 361 -2.26 -3.12 8.67
C TRP A 361 -1.71 -4.53 8.89
N SER A 362 -0.82 -4.97 8.01
CA SER A 362 -0.20 -6.30 8.08
C SER A 362 1.30 -6.22 7.81
N ALA A 363 2.08 -6.86 8.66
CA ALA A 363 3.53 -6.99 8.51
C ALA A 363 3.97 -7.74 7.25
N THR A 364 3.05 -8.38 6.53
CA THR A 364 3.33 -9.06 5.26
C THR A 364 3.33 -8.08 4.08
N TRP A 365 2.56 -6.99 4.18
CA TRP A 365 2.29 -6.06 3.08
C TRP A 365 2.65 -4.64 3.47
N HIS A 366 3.83 -4.19 3.10
CA HIS A 366 4.33 -2.85 3.38
C HIS A 366 4.07 -1.93 2.18
N HIS A 367 2.94 -1.24 2.19
CA HIS A 367 2.60 -0.30 1.12
C HIS A 367 3.12 1.10 1.43
N SER A 368 3.68 1.73 0.40
CA SER A 368 3.83 3.18 0.35
C SER A 368 2.59 3.74 -0.34
N HIS A 369 1.79 4.50 0.40
CA HIS A 369 0.59 5.15 -0.13
C HIS A 369 1.03 6.48 -0.75
N ILE A 370 1.15 6.50 -2.08
CA ILE A 370 1.57 7.68 -2.85
C ILE A 370 0.31 8.47 -3.19
N TYR A 371 0.26 9.73 -2.78
CA TYR A 371 -0.89 10.58 -3.07
C TYR A 371 -0.82 11.10 -4.49
N ASP A 372 -1.98 11.16 -5.17
CA ASP A 372 -2.10 11.91 -6.42
C ASP A 372 -1.56 13.34 -6.23
N ALA A 373 -0.72 13.80 -7.16
CA ALA A 373 -0.01 15.08 -7.03
C ALA A 373 -0.95 16.29 -6.83
N ASP A 374 -2.16 16.20 -7.42
CA ASP A 374 -3.16 17.26 -7.33
C ASP A 374 -3.88 17.30 -5.99
N LEU A 375 -3.90 16.18 -5.25
CA LEU A 375 -4.57 16.04 -3.96
C LEU A 375 -3.61 15.81 -2.79
N ALA A 376 -2.32 15.65 -3.06
CA ALA A 376 -1.27 15.45 -2.06
C ALA A 376 -1.35 16.52 -0.94
N PRO A 377 -1.34 16.14 0.34
CA PRO A 377 -1.59 17.08 1.44
C PRO A 377 -0.60 18.23 1.47
N LEU A 378 -1.11 19.46 1.60
CA LEU A 378 -0.30 20.66 1.80
C LEU A 378 -0.28 21.03 3.29
N VAL A 379 0.91 21.08 3.87
CA VAL A 379 1.13 21.39 5.30
C VAL A 379 1.72 22.79 5.40
N PRO A 380 0.98 23.77 5.93
CA PRO A 380 1.52 25.12 6.12
C PRO A 380 2.53 25.16 7.27
N THR A 381 3.37 26.17 7.28
CA THR A 381 4.29 26.44 8.38
C THR A 381 3.55 26.45 9.73
N GLY A 382 4.11 25.77 10.72
CA GLY A 382 3.57 25.70 12.08
C GLY A 382 2.44 24.68 12.28
N ALA A 383 1.92 24.05 11.24
CA ALA A 383 1.07 22.89 11.40
C ALA A 383 1.90 21.68 11.88
N VAL A 384 1.24 20.73 12.52
CA VAL A 384 1.90 19.59 13.14
C VAL A 384 1.40 18.30 12.51
N LEU A 385 2.29 17.51 11.93
CA LEU A 385 2.00 16.12 11.57
C LEU A 385 1.87 15.29 12.84
N VAL A 386 0.86 14.44 12.87
CA VAL A 386 0.61 13.52 13.97
C VAL A 386 0.54 12.10 13.39
N ILE A 387 1.46 11.26 13.82
CA ILE A 387 1.47 9.84 13.46
C ILE A 387 1.00 9.05 14.65
N LYS A 388 0.07 8.13 14.45
CA LYS A 388 -0.39 7.20 15.47
C LYS A 388 -0.25 5.77 14.96
N GLN A 389 0.15 4.86 15.85
CA GLN A 389 0.21 3.44 15.56
C GLN A 389 -0.39 2.65 16.72
N TRP A 390 -1.09 1.57 16.40
CA TRP A 390 -1.77 0.70 17.36
C TRP A 390 -1.22 -0.71 17.28
N TYR A 391 -1.07 -1.33 18.44
CA TYR A 391 -0.49 -2.67 18.60
C TYR A 391 -1.42 -3.55 19.41
N ASP A 392 -1.60 -4.77 18.93
CA ASP A 392 -2.35 -5.84 19.60
C ASP A 392 -1.42 -7.00 19.95
N ASN A 393 -1.02 -7.08 21.23
CA ASN A 393 -0.23 -8.19 21.78
C ASN A 393 -1.11 -9.22 22.50
N THR A 394 -2.37 -9.39 22.07
CA THR A 394 -3.27 -10.39 22.64
C THR A 394 -3.27 -11.67 21.80
N ALA A 395 -3.87 -12.73 22.35
CA ALA A 395 -4.12 -13.98 21.63
C ALA A 395 -5.15 -13.86 20.49
N ASN A 396 -5.84 -12.72 20.36
CA ASN A 396 -6.76 -12.46 19.25
C ASN A 396 -6.03 -12.03 17.96
N ASN A 397 -4.80 -11.53 18.09
CA ASN A 397 -3.98 -11.23 16.92
C ASN A 397 -3.38 -12.53 16.36
N PRO A 398 -3.81 -12.97 15.16
CA PRO A 398 -3.34 -14.24 14.59
C PRO A 398 -1.85 -14.23 14.20
N ASN A 399 -1.25 -13.04 14.07
CA ASN A 399 0.15 -12.86 13.71
C ASN A 399 1.08 -12.80 14.94
N ASN A 400 0.50 -12.74 16.16
CA ASN A 400 1.28 -12.62 17.38
C ASN A 400 1.91 -13.98 17.77
N PRO A 401 3.25 -14.12 17.79
CA PRO A 401 3.89 -15.38 18.08
C PRO A 401 3.78 -15.79 19.55
N ASP A 402 3.68 -14.86 20.48
CA ASP A 402 3.57 -15.11 21.92
C ASP A 402 2.96 -13.91 22.64
N PRO A 403 1.68 -13.98 23.03
CA PRO A 403 1.00 -12.91 23.75
C PRO A 403 1.46 -12.71 25.20
N GLU A 404 2.18 -13.67 25.78
CA GLU A 404 2.69 -13.58 27.16
C GLU A 404 3.99 -12.77 27.29
N GLN A 405 4.62 -12.42 26.15
CA GLN A 405 5.88 -11.67 26.14
C GLN A 405 5.66 -10.17 26.24
N TRP A 406 6.54 -9.48 26.99
CA TRP A 406 6.76 -8.05 26.82
C TRP A 406 7.48 -7.80 25.49
N VAL A 407 7.02 -6.85 24.72
CA VAL A 407 7.61 -6.49 23.44
C VAL A 407 8.16 -5.09 23.50
N TYR A 408 9.36 -4.91 22.99
CA TYR A 408 10.10 -3.65 22.98
C TYR A 408 10.52 -3.32 21.56
N GLU A 409 10.99 -2.10 21.37
CA GLU A 409 11.58 -1.70 20.09
C GLU A 409 12.81 -2.54 19.74
N GLY A 410 12.87 -2.93 18.47
CA GLY A 410 13.99 -3.69 17.92
C GLY A 410 13.76 -4.08 16.47
N SER A 411 14.83 -4.43 15.78
CA SER A 411 14.81 -4.72 14.35
C SER A 411 14.40 -6.14 13.98
N ARG A 412 14.29 -7.07 14.95
CA ARG A 412 13.87 -8.45 14.67
C ARG A 412 12.37 -8.51 14.45
N THR A 413 11.90 -9.43 13.60
CA THR A 413 10.47 -9.68 13.37
C THR A 413 9.66 -9.91 14.67
N GLY A 414 10.28 -10.50 15.69
CA GLY A 414 9.67 -10.73 17.00
C GLY A 414 9.65 -9.52 17.93
N ASP A 415 10.44 -8.49 17.65
CA ASP A 415 10.41 -7.19 18.32
C ASP A 415 9.30 -6.32 17.68
N GLU A 416 9.25 -5.03 17.97
CA GLU A 416 8.35 -4.08 17.31
C GLU A 416 9.07 -2.80 16.91
N MET A 417 8.51 -2.11 15.92
CA MET A 417 8.91 -0.77 15.52
C MET A 417 7.70 0.17 15.50
N SER A 418 7.98 1.47 15.66
CA SER A 418 6.94 2.50 15.70
C SER A 418 7.41 3.74 14.95
N HIS A 419 7.26 3.70 13.61
CA HIS A 419 7.61 4.83 12.76
C HIS A 419 6.88 4.79 11.42
N ALA A 420 7.05 5.84 10.64
CA ALA A 420 6.61 5.90 9.25
C ALA A 420 7.65 6.63 8.40
N TRP A 421 7.82 6.20 7.17
CA TRP A 421 8.50 6.98 6.16
C TRP A 421 7.50 7.86 5.42
N ILE A 422 7.82 9.13 5.34
CA ILE A 422 7.00 10.13 4.68
C ILE A 422 7.89 10.85 3.67
N ALA A 423 7.54 10.77 2.40
CA ALA A 423 8.15 11.58 1.39
C ALA A 423 7.48 12.96 1.41
N VAL A 424 8.29 14.01 1.42
CA VAL A 424 7.82 15.39 1.40
C VAL A 424 8.58 16.19 0.34
N THR A 425 7.90 17.14 -0.27
CA THR A 425 8.49 18.18 -1.09
C THR A 425 8.50 19.48 -0.29
N HIS A 426 9.68 20.05 -0.06
CA HIS A 426 9.84 21.34 0.60
C HIS A 426 9.43 22.46 -0.34
N LEU A 427 8.62 23.39 0.14
CA LEU A 427 8.11 24.52 -0.60
C LEU A 427 8.57 25.82 0.04
N ASP A 428 8.78 26.84 -0.76
CA ASP A 428 8.79 28.20 -0.26
C ASP A 428 7.34 28.74 -0.17
N ASP A 429 7.17 29.90 0.47
CA ASP A 429 5.84 30.48 0.68
C ASP A 429 5.15 30.80 -0.66
N GLU A 430 5.91 31.24 -1.69
CA GLU A 430 5.37 31.55 -3.01
C GLU A 430 4.88 30.28 -3.73
N GLY A 431 5.64 29.20 -3.70
CA GLY A 431 5.28 27.91 -4.27
C GLY A 431 4.05 27.31 -3.58
N TYR A 432 4.00 27.40 -2.25
CA TYR A 432 2.84 26.94 -1.49
C TYR A 432 1.56 27.69 -1.86
N GLU A 433 1.59 29.03 -1.84
CA GLU A 433 0.46 29.88 -2.20
C GLU A 433 0.00 29.63 -3.64
N LYS A 434 0.92 29.42 -4.57
CA LYS A 434 0.62 29.09 -5.95
C LYS A 434 -0.16 27.79 -6.07
N ILE A 435 0.30 26.70 -5.43
CA ILE A 435 -0.39 25.41 -5.47
C ILE A 435 -1.79 25.52 -4.85
N VAL A 436 -1.92 26.24 -3.72
CA VAL A 436 -3.22 26.47 -3.07
C VAL A 436 -4.18 27.18 -4.02
N ALA A 437 -3.70 28.24 -4.72
CA ALA A 437 -4.51 29.00 -5.66
C ALA A 437 -4.96 28.14 -6.87
N GLU A 438 -4.05 27.37 -7.45
CA GLU A 438 -4.35 26.46 -8.56
C GLU A 438 -5.39 25.40 -8.20
N ARG A 439 -5.31 24.83 -7.00
CA ARG A 439 -6.32 23.86 -6.49
C ARG A 439 -7.68 24.51 -6.29
N GLN A 440 -7.73 25.71 -5.73
CA GLN A 440 -8.98 26.45 -5.57
C GLN A 440 -9.64 26.81 -6.90
N GLU A 441 -8.85 27.18 -7.91
CA GLU A 441 -9.36 27.45 -9.26
C GLU A 441 -9.93 26.20 -9.94
N ARG A 442 -9.29 25.03 -9.76
CA ARG A 442 -9.79 23.75 -10.27
C ARG A 442 -11.11 23.38 -9.60
N GLU A 443 -11.19 23.47 -8.29
CA GLU A 443 -12.42 23.18 -7.55
C GLU A 443 -13.57 24.08 -8.01
N GLN A 444 -13.30 25.37 -8.24
CA GLN A 444 -14.31 26.31 -8.74
C GLN A 444 -14.77 25.94 -10.16
N ARG A 445 -13.87 25.49 -11.04
CA ARG A 445 -14.21 25.04 -12.41
C ARG A 445 -15.06 23.78 -12.39
N SER A 446 -14.67 22.79 -11.59
CA SER A 446 -15.42 21.55 -11.43
C SER A 446 -16.84 21.81 -10.91
N VAL A 447 -17.00 22.67 -9.90
CA VAL A 447 -18.32 23.06 -9.38
C VAL A 447 -19.14 23.82 -10.44
N ALA A 448 -18.49 24.56 -11.34
CA ALA A 448 -19.15 25.27 -12.43
C ALA A 448 -19.50 24.38 -13.64
N GLY A 449 -19.11 23.10 -13.65
CA GLY A 449 -19.34 22.15 -14.74
C GLY A 449 -18.59 22.54 -16.02
N GLN A 450 -17.39 23.07 -15.89
CA GLN A 450 -16.55 23.58 -17.00
C GLN A 450 -15.36 22.65 -17.32
N ASP A 451 -15.29 21.47 -16.68
CA ASP A 451 -14.30 20.42 -16.94
C ASP A 451 -14.85 19.35 -17.88
#